data_4eef49fa1c6ebfd321df7205b5026764
#
_entry.id   4eef49fa1c6ebfd321df7205b5026764
#
_cell.length_a   1.000
_cell.length_b   1.000
_cell.length_c   1.000
_cell.angle_alpha   90.00
_cell.angle_beta   90.00
_cell.angle_gamma   90.00
#
_symmetry.space_group_name_H-M   'P 1'
#
loop_
_entity.id
_entity.type
_entity.pdbx_description
1 polymer ?
#
loop_
_entity_poly.entity_id
_entity_poly.type
_entity_poly.pdbx_seq_one_letter_code
_entity_poly.pdbx_strand_id
1 'polypeptide(L)'
;MPGTSPAAAALRLLECGVDFDVLRVPEPAGRWALRRLIGYGQPALRPGPVALEGASACLFFVAPGAQEDLPQLLEWLDWGGIELGLRAYGAGDRIPEPRVWLHDPQAPAPEVIALLATIAECCSRRLLRRQYDRETVNQSRG
;
A
#
# COMPACT_ATOMS: atom_id res chain seq x y z
N MET A 1 5.71 -7.37 -36.05
CA MET A 1 6.10 -8.65 -35.49
C MET A 1 5.04 -9.22 -34.57
N PRO A 2 4.50 -10.35 -34.90
CA PRO A 2 3.38 -10.88 -34.12
C PRO A 2 3.77 -11.45 -32.76
N GLY A 3 5.01 -11.36 -32.37
CA GLY A 3 5.48 -12.03 -31.15
C GLY A 3 5.31 -11.28 -29.85
N THR A 4 4.98 -10.00 -29.91
CA THR A 4 4.90 -9.22 -28.66
C THR A 4 3.42 -8.92 -28.35
N SER A 5 2.78 -9.85 -27.66
CA SER A 5 1.43 -9.60 -27.16
C SER A 5 1.49 -8.67 -25.95
N PRO A 6 0.46 -7.85 -25.69
CA PRO A 6 0.38 -7.06 -24.47
C PRO A 6 0.48 -7.90 -23.20
N ALA A 7 0.03 -9.15 -23.25
CA ALA A 7 0.12 -10.08 -22.13
C ALA A 7 1.57 -10.45 -21.80
N ALA A 8 2.44 -10.61 -22.80
CA ALA A 8 3.85 -10.92 -22.55
C ALA A 8 4.57 -9.74 -21.90
N ALA A 9 4.26 -8.50 -22.31
CA ALA A 9 4.81 -7.31 -21.67
C ALA A 9 4.31 -7.16 -20.23
N ALA A 10 3.08 -7.59 -19.94
CA ALA A 10 2.50 -7.51 -18.59
C ALA A 10 3.04 -8.57 -17.63
N LEU A 11 3.83 -9.56 -18.12
CA LEU A 11 4.36 -10.64 -17.30
C LEU A 11 5.72 -10.31 -16.67
N ARG A 12 6.22 -9.09 -16.83
CA ARG A 12 7.45 -8.70 -16.16
C ARG A 12 7.21 -8.63 -14.65
N LEU A 13 8.00 -9.38 -13.89
CA LEU A 13 7.87 -9.47 -12.45
C LEU A 13 9.03 -8.74 -11.76
N LEU A 14 8.71 -8.09 -10.65
CA LEU A 14 9.70 -7.47 -9.77
C LEU A 14 9.90 -8.38 -8.56
N GLU A 15 11.16 -8.62 -8.22
CA GLU A 15 11.51 -9.43 -7.05
C GLU A 15 11.55 -8.56 -5.81
N CYS A 16 10.79 -8.95 -4.79
CA CYS A 16 10.76 -8.27 -3.50
C CYS A 16 11.83 -8.85 -2.56
N GLY A 17 12.20 -8.06 -1.55
CA GLY A 17 13.12 -8.52 -0.51
C GLY A 17 14.58 -8.27 -0.80
N VAL A 18 14.94 -7.71 -1.95
CA VAL A 18 16.33 -7.37 -2.30
C VAL A 18 16.53 -5.87 -2.18
N ASP A 19 15.94 -5.08 -3.08
CA ASP A 19 16.04 -3.62 -3.07
C ASP A 19 14.88 -2.94 -2.36
N PHE A 20 13.77 -3.64 -2.23
CA PHE A 20 12.56 -3.11 -1.62
C PHE A 20 11.64 -4.26 -1.19
N ASP A 21 10.76 -3.96 -0.25
CA ASP A 21 9.54 -4.70 0.00
C ASP A 21 8.37 -3.87 -0.51
N VAL A 22 7.19 -4.45 -0.58
CA VAL A 22 6.00 -3.74 -1.06
C VAL A 22 4.89 -3.87 -0.04
N LEU A 23 4.30 -2.74 0.33
CA LEU A 23 3.12 -2.70 1.19
C LEU A 23 1.91 -2.40 0.31
N ARG A 24 0.99 -3.35 0.24
CA ARG A 24 -0.27 -3.19 -0.49
C ARG A 24 -1.31 -2.58 0.42
N VAL A 25 -1.83 -1.42 0.04
CA VAL A 25 -2.80 -0.66 0.83
C VAL A 25 -4.10 -0.58 0.04
N PRO A 26 -5.23 -1.06 0.59
CA PRO A 26 -6.49 -1.06 -0.15
C PRO A 26 -6.97 0.36 -0.45
N GLU A 27 -7.68 0.52 -1.56
CA GLU A 27 -8.31 1.79 -1.90
C GLU A 27 -9.61 1.97 -1.11
N PRO A 28 -10.00 3.17 -0.77
CA PRO A 28 -9.33 4.44 -1.05
C PRO A 28 -8.25 4.85 -0.04
N ALA A 29 -7.99 4.01 0.96
CA ALA A 29 -7.03 4.33 2.04
C ALA A 29 -5.62 4.64 1.50
N GLY A 30 -5.18 3.93 0.46
CA GLY A 30 -3.86 4.15 -0.14
C GLY A 30 -3.70 5.57 -0.66
N ARG A 31 -4.68 6.09 -1.39
CA ARG A 31 -4.64 7.45 -1.90
C ARG A 31 -4.75 8.50 -0.80
N TRP A 32 -5.56 8.24 0.22
CA TRP A 32 -5.65 9.13 1.38
C TRP A 32 -4.30 9.23 2.10
N ALA A 33 -3.64 8.09 2.30
CA ALA A 33 -2.33 8.06 2.94
C ALA A 33 -1.30 8.82 2.12
N LEU A 34 -1.26 8.59 0.81
CA LEU A 34 -0.33 9.28 -0.07
C LEU A 34 -0.51 10.80 0.00
N ARG A 35 -1.74 11.28 -0.07
CA ARG A 35 -2.04 12.72 0.03
C ARG A 35 -1.55 13.30 1.35
N ARG A 36 -1.78 12.60 2.46
CA ARG A 36 -1.37 13.07 3.77
C ARG A 36 0.15 13.12 3.90
N LEU A 37 0.84 12.09 3.42
CA LEU A 37 2.31 12.04 3.47
C LEU A 37 2.93 13.17 2.66
N ILE A 38 2.40 13.44 1.48
CA ILE A 38 2.86 14.57 0.65
C ILE A 38 2.55 15.90 1.36
N GLY A 39 1.36 16.02 1.93
CA GLY A 39 0.89 17.25 2.59
C GLY A 39 1.68 17.63 3.84
N TYR A 40 2.31 16.68 4.51
CA TYR A 40 3.13 16.98 5.68
C TYR A 40 4.38 17.80 5.34
N GLY A 41 4.87 17.72 4.09
CA GLY A 41 6.01 18.49 3.63
C GLY A 41 7.32 18.22 4.34
N GLN A 42 7.41 17.17 5.13
CA GLN A 42 8.61 16.80 5.88
C GLN A 42 9.41 15.76 5.11
N PRO A 43 10.73 15.98 4.89
CA PRO A 43 11.54 15.02 4.13
C PRO A 43 11.52 13.60 4.71
N ALA A 44 11.44 13.46 6.03
CA ALA A 44 11.41 12.16 6.69
C ALA A 44 10.11 11.38 6.43
N LEU A 45 9.07 12.06 5.96
CA LEU A 45 7.76 11.45 5.68
C LEU A 45 7.49 11.28 4.19
N ARG A 46 8.51 11.39 3.36
CA ARG A 46 8.37 11.18 1.91
C ARG A 46 7.90 9.74 1.66
N PRO A 47 6.87 9.57 0.85
CA PRO A 47 6.26 8.26 0.66
C PRO A 47 7.09 7.28 -0.18
N GLY A 48 8.15 7.73 -0.85
CA GLY A 48 8.90 6.87 -1.76
C GLY A 48 8.11 6.53 -3.02
N PRO A 49 8.50 5.48 -3.75
CA PRO A 49 7.74 5.07 -4.93
C PRO A 49 6.36 4.55 -4.53
N VAL A 50 5.33 5.02 -5.20
CA VAL A 50 3.96 4.54 -4.98
C VAL A 50 3.29 4.30 -6.33
N ALA A 51 2.70 3.12 -6.48
CA ALA A 51 2.05 2.71 -7.71
C ALA A 51 0.61 2.27 -7.46
N LEU A 52 -0.16 2.15 -8.54
CA LEU A 52 -1.50 1.57 -8.49
C LEU A 52 -1.46 0.09 -8.86
N GLU A 53 -2.25 -0.71 -8.15
CA GLU A 53 -2.59 -2.07 -8.55
C GLU A 53 -4.05 -2.06 -8.99
N GLY A 54 -4.28 -1.85 -10.28
CA GLY A 54 -5.63 -1.70 -10.81
C GLY A 54 -6.41 -0.61 -10.09
N ALA A 55 -7.68 -0.85 -9.78
CA ALA A 55 -8.53 0.07 -9.03
C ALA A 55 -8.63 -0.29 -7.55
N SER A 56 -7.97 -1.36 -7.11
CA SER A 56 -8.23 -1.97 -5.80
C SER A 56 -7.23 -1.57 -4.72
N ALA A 57 -6.02 -1.18 -5.08
CA ALA A 57 -4.97 -0.92 -4.09
C ALA A 57 -3.89 0.02 -4.59
N CYS A 58 -3.17 0.60 -3.64
CA CYS A 58 -1.89 1.25 -3.88
C CYS A 58 -0.75 0.36 -3.38
N LEU A 59 0.37 0.42 -4.07
CA LEU A 59 1.58 -0.30 -3.70
C LEU A 59 2.62 0.71 -3.24
N PHE A 60 2.99 0.66 -1.97
CA PHE A 60 4.04 1.50 -1.40
C PHE A 60 5.32 0.69 -1.37
N PHE A 61 6.35 1.15 -2.08
CA PHE A 61 7.65 0.51 -2.10
C PHE A 61 8.46 1.03 -0.93
N VAL A 62 8.87 0.12 -0.05
CA VAL A 62 9.55 0.44 1.20
C VAL A 62 10.86 -0.34 1.31
N ALA A 63 11.70 0.02 2.27
CA ALA A 63 12.96 -0.69 2.47
C ALA A 63 12.73 -2.18 2.77
N PRO A 64 13.67 -3.06 2.38
CA PRO A 64 13.54 -4.50 2.64
C PRO A 64 13.38 -4.81 4.12
N GLY A 65 12.67 -5.89 4.43
CA GLY A 65 12.40 -6.31 5.81
C GLY A 65 11.04 -5.90 6.34
N ALA A 66 10.30 -5.08 5.59
CA ALA A 66 8.98 -4.61 6.01
C ALA A 66 8.00 -5.76 6.23
N GLN A 67 8.02 -6.80 5.40
CA GLN A 67 7.14 -7.94 5.54
C GLN A 67 7.33 -8.63 6.89
N GLU A 68 8.57 -8.80 7.31
CA GLU A 68 8.89 -9.46 8.57
C GLU A 68 8.51 -8.59 9.76
N ASP A 69 8.71 -7.28 9.66
CA ASP A 69 8.53 -6.35 10.76
C ASP A 69 7.08 -5.89 10.93
N LEU A 70 6.26 -6.02 9.91
CA LEU A 70 4.91 -5.43 9.88
C LEU A 70 4.03 -5.86 11.07
N PRO A 71 3.90 -7.15 11.40
CA PRO A 71 3.03 -7.55 12.51
C PRO A 71 3.42 -6.92 13.85
N GLN A 72 4.72 -6.88 14.13
CA GLN A 72 5.23 -6.32 15.39
C GLN A 72 5.06 -4.80 15.41
N LEU A 73 5.29 -4.12 14.29
CA LEU A 73 5.11 -2.68 14.20
C LEU A 73 3.64 -2.28 14.37
N LEU A 74 2.71 -3.03 13.80
CA LEU A 74 1.29 -2.79 13.98
C LEU A 74 0.87 -2.97 15.43
N GLU A 75 1.38 -4.01 16.09
CA GLU A 75 1.12 -4.22 17.50
C GLU A 75 1.66 -3.08 18.35
N TRP A 76 2.86 -2.61 18.04
CA TRP A 76 3.49 -1.49 18.74
C TRP A 76 2.74 -0.18 18.55
N LEU A 77 2.07 0.00 17.43
CA LEU A 77 1.25 1.17 17.13
C LEU A 77 -0.21 1.00 17.58
N ASP A 78 -0.50 -0.02 18.37
CA ASP A 78 -1.84 -0.35 18.89
C ASP A 78 -2.85 -0.77 17.81
N TRP A 79 -2.36 -1.26 16.68
CA TRP A 79 -3.22 -1.81 15.61
C TRP A 79 -3.20 -3.34 15.55
N GLY A 80 -2.53 -4.00 16.50
CA GLY A 80 -2.47 -5.46 16.55
C GLY A 80 -3.87 -6.07 16.70
N GLY A 81 -4.12 -7.16 15.97
CA GLY A 81 -5.41 -7.84 16.02
C GLY A 81 -6.52 -7.19 15.22
N ILE A 82 -6.27 -6.07 14.56
CA ILE A 82 -7.25 -5.40 13.71
C ILE A 82 -6.90 -5.67 12.25
N GLU A 83 -7.88 -6.19 11.49
CA GLU A 83 -7.69 -6.47 10.07
C GLU A 83 -7.82 -5.16 9.26
N LEU A 84 -6.71 -4.55 8.99
CA LEU A 84 -6.65 -3.28 8.24
C LEU A 84 -6.70 -3.47 6.73
N GLY A 85 -6.58 -4.71 6.24
CA GLY A 85 -6.49 -4.99 4.81
C GLY A 85 -5.10 -4.78 4.23
N LEU A 86 -4.10 -4.55 5.07
CA LEU A 86 -2.71 -4.41 4.63
C LEU A 86 -2.10 -5.75 4.29
N ARG A 87 -1.27 -5.77 3.24
CA ARG A 87 -0.52 -6.94 2.86
C ARG A 87 0.89 -6.52 2.49
N ALA A 88 1.89 -7.23 2.99
CA ALA A 88 3.29 -6.97 2.68
C ALA A 88 3.86 -8.09 1.82
N TYR A 89 4.65 -7.71 0.82
CA TYR A 89 5.42 -8.62 0.00
C TYR A 89 6.89 -8.41 0.30
N GLY A 90 7.61 -9.47 0.52
CA GLY A 90 9.02 -9.43 0.90
C GLY A 90 9.82 -10.53 0.24
N ALA A 91 10.89 -10.98 0.91
CA ALA A 91 11.81 -11.98 0.37
C ALA A 91 11.06 -13.21 -0.14
N GLY A 92 11.34 -13.59 -1.38
CA GLY A 92 10.69 -14.72 -2.03
C GLY A 92 9.43 -14.38 -2.81
N ASP A 93 8.88 -13.19 -2.61
CA ASP A 93 7.70 -12.75 -3.34
C ASP A 93 8.07 -12.02 -4.62
N ARG A 94 7.19 -12.10 -5.60
CA ARG A 94 7.30 -11.36 -6.86
C ARG A 94 5.97 -10.69 -7.15
N ILE A 95 6.03 -9.48 -7.68
CA ILE A 95 4.83 -8.74 -8.06
C ILE A 95 4.94 -8.33 -9.52
N PRO A 96 3.82 -8.20 -10.24
CA PRO A 96 3.84 -7.63 -11.59
C PRO A 96 4.36 -6.21 -11.55
N GLU A 97 5.17 -5.84 -12.54
CA GLU A 97 5.65 -4.46 -12.67
C GLU A 97 4.46 -3.51 -12.81
N PRO A 98 4.38 -2.47 -11.97
CA PRO A 98 3.28 -1.52 -12.04
C PRO A 98 3.26 -0.77 -13.37
N ARG A 99 2.06 -0.48 -13.86
CA ARG A 99 1.86 0.32 -15.07
C ARG A 99 1.60 1.79 -14.79
N VAL A 100 1.05 2.08 -13.61
CA VAL A 100 0.69 3.44 -13.22
C VAL A 100 1.38 3.79 -11.92
N TRP A 101 2.18 4.83 -11.95
CA TRP A 101 2.88 5.36 -10.79
C TRP A 101 2.17 6.61 -10.28
N LEU A 102 1.90 6.67 -9.00
CA LEU A 102 1.28 7.81 -8.34
C LEU A 102 2.31 8.76 -7.72
N HIS A 103 3.48 8.26 -7.41
CA HIS A 103 4.57 9.04 -6.84
C HIS A 103 5.90 8.49 -7.35
N ASP A 104 6.89 9.33 -7.42
CA ASP A 104 8.20 9.15 -8.04
C ASP A 104 8.77 7.73 -7.97
N PRO A 105 8.79 6.98 -9.10
CA PRO A 105 9.32 5.62 -9.11
C PRO A 105 10.84 5.55 -8.90
N GLN A 106 11.54 6.67 -8.99
CA GLN A 106 12.98 6.75 -8.77
C GLN A 106 13.34 7.16 -7.34
N ALA A 107 12.36 7.50 -6.51
CA ALA A 107 12.62 7.90 -5.13
C ALA A 107 13.18 6.73 -4.32
N PRO A 108 14.04 7.00 -3.32
CA PRO A 108 14.49 5.94 -2.41
C PRO A 108 13.32 5.33 -1.65
N ALA A 109 13.35 4.03 -1.46
CA ALA A 109 12.34 3.33 -0.67
C ALA A 109 12.52 3.67 0.81
N PRO A 110 11.52 4.26 1.47
CA PRO A 110 11.63 4.63 2.88
C PRO A 110 11.45 3.44 3.80
N GLU A 111 11.84 3.59 5.06
CA GLU A 111 11.50 2.62 6.09
C GLU A 111 9.99 2.58 6.30
N VAL A 112 9.41 1.38 6.42
CA VAL A 112 7.96 1.24 6.55
C VAL A 112 7.43 1.95 7.80
N ILE A 113 8.21 1.98 8.89
CA ILE A 113 7.77 2.63 10.13
C ILE A 113 7.48 4.13 9.93
N ALA A 114 8.19 4.78 9.02
CA ALA A 114 7.98 6.20 8.75
C ALA A 114 6.60 6.48 8.14
N LEU A 115 6.00 5.50 7.47
CA LEU A 115 4.72 5.64 6.77
C LEU A 115 3.56 4.96 7.51
N LEU A 116 3.85 3.99 8.36
CA LEU A 116 2.87 3.02 8.82
C LEU A 116 1.77 3.62 9.67
N ALA A 117 2.08 4.58 10.54
CA ALA A 117 1.05 5.21 11.36
C ALA A 117 -0.02 5.90 10.50
N THR A 118 0.41 6.64 9.48
CA THR A 118 -0.50 7.31 8.56
C THR A 118 -1.32 6.31 7.75
N ILE A 119 -0.67 5.28 7.24
CA ILE A 119 -1.33 4.24 6.44
C ILE A 119 -2.36 3.49 7.29
N ALA A 120 -1.99 3.08 8.50
CA ALA A 120 -2.90 2.35 9.38
C ALA A 120 -4.13 3.19 9.75
N GLU A 121 -3.93 4.47 10.03
CA GLU A 121 -5.04 5.37 10.32
C GLU A 121 -5.99 5.50 9.14
N CYS A 122 -5.48 5.63 7.93
CA CYS A 122 -6.30 5.71 6.73
C CYS A 122 -7.06 4.40 6.47
N CYS A 123 -6.42 3.25 6.70
CA CYS A 123 -7.08 1.96 6.60
C CYS A 123 -8.21 1.82 7.62
N SER A 124 -8.00 2.30 8.84
CA SER A 124 -9.02 2.31 9.87
C SER A 124 -10.23 3.16 9.45
N ARG A 125 -9.98 4.35 8.90
CA ARG A 125 -11.06 5.20 8.37
C ARG A 125 -11.85 4.52 7.26
N ARG A 126 -11.17 3.80 6.39
CA ARG A 126 -11.81 3.05 5.32
C ARG A 126 -12.78 2.01 5.90
N LEU A 127 -12.37 1.29 6.92
CA LEU A 127 -13.20 0.29 7.57
C LEU A 127 -14.41 0.93 8.26
N LEU A 128 -14.23 2.02 8.98
CA LEU A 128 -15.31 2.74 9.64
C LEU A 128 -16.31 3.28 8.62
N ARG A 129 -15.85 3.82 7.51
CA ARG A 129 -16.70 4.34 6.46
C ARG A 129 -17.54 3.23 5.82
N ARG A 130 -16.96 2.07 5.57
CA ARG A 130 -17.68 0.92 5.03
C ARG A 130 -18.75 0.42 6.00
N GLN A 131 -18.46 0.40 7.29
CA GLN A 131 -19.41 0.03 8.30
C GLN A 131 -20.57 1.03 8.37
N TYR A 132 -20.26 2.31 8.34
CA TYR A 132 -21.27 3.37 8.31
C TYR A 132 -22.20 3.25 7.10
N ASP A 133 -21.65 3.06 5.93
CA ASP A 133 -22.43 2.91 4.70
C ASP A 133 -23.36 1.70 4.78
N ARG A 134 -22.89 0.60 5.36
CA ARG A 134 -23.68 -0.61 5.54
C ARG A 134 -24.86 -0.37 6.49
N GLU A 135 -24.62 0.29 7.59
CA GLU A 135 -25.67 0.61 8.57
C GLU A 135 -26.71 1.56 7.99
N THR A 136 -26.28 2.55 7.24
CA THR A 136 -27.16 3.49 6.56
C THR A 136 -28.07 2.79 5.55
N VAL A 137 -27.53 1.88 4.76
CA VAL A 137 -28.31 1.08 3.81
C VAL A 137 -29.33 0.20 4.52
N ASN A 138 -28.94 -0.45 5.62
CA ASN A 138 -29.84 -1.28 6.40
C ASN A 138 -30.99 -0.46 7.01
N GLN A 139 -30.72 0.72 7.50
CA GLN A 139 -31.74 1.62 8.02
C GLN A 139 -32.72 2.09 6.94
N SER A 140 -32.21 2.32 5.73
CA SER A 140 -33.04 2.71 4.59
C SER A 140 -34.00 1.61 4.14
N ARG A 141 -33.68 0.35 4.42
CA ARG A 141 -34.52 -0.80 4.07
C ARG A 141 -35.54 -1.15 5.12
N GLY A 142 -35.36 -0.63 6.29
CA GLY A 142 -36.28 -0.84 7.40
C GLY A 142 -37.42 0.15 7.33
#